data_3c556cb30265fd3d5f0cc23d6ff4e7e1
#
_entry.id   3c556cb30265fd3d5f0cc23d6ff4e7e1
#
_cell.length_a   1.000
_cell.length_b   1.000
_cell.length_c   1.000
_cell.angle_alpha   90.00
_cell.angle_beta   90.00
_cell.angle_gamma   90.00
#
_symmetry.space_group_name_H-M   'P 1'
#
loop_
_entity.id
_entity.type
_entity.pdbx_description
1 polymer ?
#
loop_
_entity_poly.entity_id
_entity_poly.type
_entity_poly.pdbx_seq_one_letter_code
_entity_poly.pdbx_strand_id
1 'polypeptide(L)'
;MKKKNIIAVLVAVVVIIAAVLLVSRYLKARTPILLQGTTECTTYKASSKIAGRIVDMKVEEGQRVERGELLYTLSTPELDAKLQQAEAVRSAASAIDQKVLSGARVQQIEAALNMWQQAQAGRELAKKTFDRVKALYEQGVVPAQKFDEAQAQYNAMTATASAAKAQYDLAVDGASKEEKAAAAAQVRQAAGVVSEVESYLSDAMV
;
A
#
# COMPACT_ATOMS: atom_id res chain seq x y z
N MET A 1 -45.29 20.76 105.29
CA MET A 1 -45.61 19.76 104.23
C MET A 1 -45.08 20.12 102.83
N LYS A 2 -44.65 21.38 102.54
CA LYS A 2 -44.24 21.78 101.16
C LYS A 2 -42.89 21.37 100.70
N LYS A 3 -41.83 21.17 101.54
CA LYS A 3 -40.47 20.81 101.16
C LYS A 3 -40.30 19.34 100.66
N LYS A 4 -41.04 18.38 101.25
CA LYS A 4 -41.03 16.98 100.87
C LYS A 4 -41.55 16.74 99.43
N ASN A 5 -42.63 17.52 99.08
CA ASN A 5 -43.21 17.39 97.73
C ASN A 5 -42.28 17.97 96.64
N ILE A 6 -41.53 19.04 96.96
CA ILE A 6 -40.58 19.65 96.00
C ILE A 6 -39.42 18.68 95.74
N ILE A 7 -38.91 18.01 96.75
CA ILE A 7 -37.81 16.97 96.59
C ILE A 7 -38.32 15.79 95.76
N ALA A 8 -39.59 15.34 96.01
CA ALA A 8 -40.17 14.23 95.26
C ALA A 8 -40.36 14.59 93.78
N VAL A 9 -40.78 15.83 93.46
CA VAL A 9 -40.85 16.28 92.07
C VAL A 9 -39.46 16.37 91.40
N LEU A 10 -38.48 16.86 92.11
CA LEU A 10 -37.12 16.99 91.60
C LEU A 10 -36.48 15.58 91.31
N VAL A 11 -36.69 14.60 92.18
CA VAL A 11 -36.25 13.19 91.93
C VAL A 11 -37.03 12.61 90.76
N ALA A 12 -38.32 12.85 90.60
CA ALA A 12 -39.09 12.36 89.48
C ALA A 12 -38.57 12.94 88.13
N VAL A 13 -38.20 14.22 88.11
CA VAL A 13 -37.64 14.87 86.90
C VAL A 13 -36.29 14.27 86.56
N VAL A 14 -35.40 14.01 87.56
CA VAL A 14 -34.08 13.37 87.32
C VAL A 14 -34.26 11.96 86.77
N VAL A 15 -35.19 11.17 87.30
CA VAL A 15 -35.48 9.81 86.79
C VAL A 15 -36.02 9.87 85.37
N ILE A 16 -36.85 10.80 85.02
CA ILE A 16 -37.37 10.96 83.67
C ILE A 16 -36.22 11.34 82.69
N ILE A 17 -35.37 12.29 83.12
CA ILE A 17 -34.20 12.67 82.29
C ILE A 17 -33.26 11.47 82.13
N ALA A 18 -32.99 10.72 83.18
CA ALA A 18 -32.17 9.51 83.11
C ALA A 18 -32.77 8.43 82.18
N ALA A 19 -34.11 8.24 82.27
CA ALA A 19 -34.84 7.33 81.39
C ALA A 19 -34.76 7.74 79.91
N VAL A 20 -34.95 9.04 79.63
CA VAL A 20 -34.87 9.60 78.27
C VAL A 20 -33.40 9.43 77.67
N LEU A 21 -32.43 9.70 78.55
CA LEU A 21 -31.02 9.50 78.12
C LEU A 21 -30.70 8.04 77.84
N LEU A 22 -31.18 7.11 78.65
CA LEU A 22 -30.98 5.67 78.44
C LEU A 22 -31.69 5.18 77.18
N VAL A 23 -32.93 5.61 76.96
CA VAL A 23 -33.68 5.28 75.74
C VAL A 23 -33.01 5.86 74.50
N SER A 24 -32.58 7.14 74.56
CA SER A 24 -31.89 7.76 73.44
C SER A 24 -30.56 7.07 73.13
N ARG A 25 -29.83 6.63 74.12
CA ARG A 25 -28.61 5.85 73.94
C ARG A 25 -28.85 4.46 73.35
N TYR A 26 -29.92 3.79 73.77
CA TYR A 26 -30.32 2.47 73.30
C TYR A 26 -30.80 2.55 71.83
N LEU A 27 -31.53 3.60 71.44
CA LEU A 27 -31.96 3.82 70.04
C LEU A 27 -30.77 4.16 69.14
N LYS A 28 -29.84 5.01 69.60
CA LYS A 28 -28.64 5.33 68.84
C LYS A 28 -27.70 4.13 68.64
N ALA A 29 -27.65 3.22 69.60
CA ALA A 29 -26.79 2.00 69.53
C ALA A 29 -27.32 0.97 68.50
N ARG A 30 -28.56 1.14 68.00
CA ARG A 30 -29.15 0.20 67.04
C ARG A 30 -29.16 0.70 65.59
N THR A 31 -28.55 1.86 65.28
CA THR A 31 -28.41 2.28 63.91
C THR A 31 -27.35 1.42 63.21
N PRO A 32 -27.71 0.58 62.23
CA PRO A 32 -26.76 -0.20 61.50
C PRO A 32 -25.80 0.72 60.73
N ILE A 33 -24.51 0.49 60.82
CA ILE A 33 -23.51 1.15 59.99
C ILE A 33 -23.67 0.56 58.58
N LEU A 34 -24.35 1.29 57.71
CA LEU A 34 -24.44 0.95 56.27
C LEU A 34 -23.12 1.36 55.63
N LEU A 35 -22.29 0.40 55.34
CA LEU A 35 -21.10 0.58 54.49
C LEU A 35 -21.57 0.59 53.02
N GLN A 36 -21.56 1.73 52.40
CA GLN A 36 -21.74 1.84 50.96
C GLN A 36 -20.40 1.78 50.29
N GLY A 37 -20.20 0.74 49.47
CA GLY A 37 -19.04 0.59 48.58
C GLY A 37 -19.52 0.63 47.15
N THR A 38 -18.86 1.39 46.30
CA THR A 38 -18.99 1.33 44.84
C THR A 38 -17.86 0.46 44.29
N THR A 39 -18.21 -0.57 43.53
CA THR A 39 -17.25 -1.34 42.81
C THR A 39 -17.01 -0.70 41.44
N GLU A 40 -15.82 -0.20 41.20
CA GLU A 40 -15.41 0.33 39.91
C GLU A 40 -14.73 -0.77 39.13
N CYS A 41 -15.23 -1.04 37.91
CA CYS A 41 -14.60 -1.94 36.94
C CYS A 41 -14.07 -1.14 35.79
N THR A 42 -12.89 -1.50 35.29
CA THR A 42 -12.40 -0.94 34.03
C THR A 42 -13.21 -1.53 32.88
N THR A 43 -13.92 -0.67 32.17
CA THR A 43 -14.74 -1.06 31.03
C THR A 43 -13.96 -0.81 29.75
N TYR A 44 -13.77 -1.83 28.93
CA TYR A 44 -13.17 -1.74 27.60
C TYR A 44 -14.29 -1.80 26.55
N LYS A 45 -14.27 -0.85 25.62
CA LYS A 45 -15.18 -0.88 24.46
C LYS A 45 -14.46 -1.50 23.28
N ALA A 46 -14.90 -2.68 22.84
CA ALA A 46 -14.45 -3.27 21.59
C ALA A 46 -15.18 -2.56 20.44
N SER A 47 -14.46 -1.75 19.67
CA SER A 47 -15.00 -1.02 18.52
C SER A 47 -14.08 -1.17 17.32
N SER A 48 -14.66 -1.37 16.13
CA SER A 48 -13.93 -1.33 14.88
C SER A 48 -13.44 0.08 14.57
N LYS A 49 -12.32 0.17 13.86
CA LYS A 49 -11.79 1.43 13.30
C LYS A 49 -12.55 1.85 12.04
N ILE A 50 -13.24 0.91 11.39
CA ILE A 50 -13.98 1.16 10.15
C ILE A 50 -15.49 1.08 10.38
N ALA A 51 -16.23 1.86 9.60
CA ALA A 51 -17.67 1.79 9.57
C ALA A 51 -18.13 0.58 8.77
N GLY A 52 -19.09 -0.18 9.30
CA GLY A 52 -19.63 -1.36 8.63
C GLY A 52 -20.89 -1.87 9.32
N ARG A 53 -21.53 -2.86 8.73
CA ARG A 53 -22.67 -3.57 9.30
C ARG A 53 -22.19 -4.85 9.95
N ILE A 54 -22.54 -5.11 11.20
CA ILE A 54 -22.28 -6.39 11.86
C ILE A 54 -23.08 -7.48 11.13
N VAL A 55 -22.40 -8.49 10.66
CA VAL A 55 -22.99 -9.63 9.95
C VAL A 55 -23.03 -10.85 10.84
N ASP A 56 -22.00 -11.06 11.61
CA ASP A 56 -21.84 -12.24 12.45
C ASP A 56 -21.28 -11.83 13.81
N MET A 57 -21.96 -12.23 14.87
CA MET A 57 -21.53 -12.04 16.25
C MET A 57 -21.22 -13.40 16.85
N LYS A 58 -19.98 -13.58 17.27
CA LYS A 58 -19.47 -14.85 17.79
C LYS A 58 -19.63 -15.03 19.29
N VAL A 59 -20.00 -13.96 19.99
CA VAL A 59 -20.07 -13.93 21.45
C VAL A 59 -21.48 -13.60 21.93
N GLU A 60 -21.82 -14.11 23.12
CA GLU A 60 -23.10 -13.85 23.79
C GLU A 60 -22.90 -12.98 25.03
N GLU A 61 -23.99 -12.34 25.48
CA GLU A 61 -23.97 -11.51 26.67
C GLU A 61 -23.67 -12.34 27.93
N GLY A 62 -22.68 -11.91 28.72
CA GLY A 62 -22.20 -12.64 29.89
C GLY A 62 -21.10 -13.66 29.62
N GLN A 63 -20.71 -13.88 28.36
CA GLN A 63 -19.60 -14.75 27.99
C GLN A 63 -18.25 -14.16 28.40
N ARG A 64 -17.34 -15.03 28.85
CA ARG A 64 -15.95 -14.65 29.10
C ARG A 64 -15.16 -14.74 27.81
N VAL A 65 -14.47 -13.67 27.47
CA VAL A 65 -13.64 -13.56 26.26
C VAL A 65 -12.17 -13.38 26.59
N GLU A 66 -11.29 -13.84 25.71
CA GLU A 66 -9.85 -13.72 25.85
C GLU A 66 -9.30 -12.66 24.87
N ARG A 67 -8.09 -12.18 25.16
CA ARG A 67 -7.43 -11.22 24.30
C ARG A 67 -7.08 -11.83 22.94
N GLY A 68 -7.58 -11.23 21.85
CA GLY A 68 -7.38 -11.70 20.47
C GLY A 68 -8.47 -12.66 19.99
N GLU A 69 -9.50 -12.91 20.79
CA GLU A 69 -10.68 -13.66 20.36
C GLU A 69 -11.55 -12.82 19.45
N LEU A 70 -12.04 -13.41 18.35
CA LEU A 70 -12.90 -12.75 17.37
C LEU A 70 -14.30 -12.59 17.96
N LEU A 71 -14.73 -11.35 18.18
CA LEU A 71 -16.03 -11.02 18.76
C LEU A 71 -17.13 -10.89 17.70
N TYR A 72 -16.84 -10.16 16.63
CA TYR A 72 -17.79 -9.95 15.53
C TYR A 72 -17.09 -9.61 14.23
N THR A 73 -17.78 -9.82 13.12
CA THR A 73 -17.31 -9.50 11.77
C THR A 73 -18.21 -8.44 11.14
N LEU A 74 -17.60 -7.45 10.50
CA LEU A 74 -18.31 -6.41 9.75
C LEU A 74 -18.38 -6.78 8.26
N SER A 75 -19.52 -6.48 7.63
CA SER A 75 -19.62 -6.46 6.17
C SER A 75 -19.18 -5.09 5.66
N THR A 76 -18.25 -5.11 4.71
CA THR A 76 -17.65 -3.93 4.11
C THR A 76 -17.60 -4.05 2.59
N PRO A 77 -18.74 -4.16 1.89
CA PRO A 77 -18.77 -4.41 0.44
C PRO A 77 -18.07 -3.31 -0.36
N GLU A 78 -18.00 -2.10 0.20
CA GLU A 78 -17.26 -0.98 -0.41
C GLU A 78 -15.74 -1.22 -0.39
N LEU A 79 -15.20 -1.83 0.68
CA LEU A 79 -13.79 -2.18 0.78
C LEU A 79 -13.45 -3.38 -0.12
N ASP A 80 -14.36 -4.35 -0.24
CA ASP A 80 -14.21 -5.48 -1.16
C ASP A 80 -14.12 -4.99 -2.62
N ALA A 81 -15.00 -4.04 -3.00
CA ALA A 81 -14.95 -3.42 -4.32
C ALA A 81 -13.65 -2.61 -4.54
N LYS A 82 -13.18 -1.91 -3.52
CA LYS A 82 -11.88 -1.19 -3.57
C LYS A 82 -10.71 -2.16 -3.68
N LEU A 83 -10.75 -3.32 -3.01
CA LEU A 83 -9.73 -4.34 -3.14
C LEU A 83 -9.65 -4.85 -4.58
N GLN A 84 -10.79 -5.22 -5.17
CA GLN A 84 -10.85 -5.64 -6.57
C GLN A 84 -10.30 -4.58 -7.52
N GLN A 85 -10.62 -3.30 -7.28
CA GLN A 85 -10.09 -2.19 -8.07
C GLN A 85 -8.56 -2.08 -7.92
N ALA A 86 -8.04 -2.15 -6.69
CA ALA A 86 -6.61 -2.08 -6.41
C ALA A 86 -5.85 -3.26 -7.04
N GLU A 87 -6.41 -4.48 -6.97
CA GLU A 87 -5.86 -5.67 -7.62
C GLU A 87 -5.82 -5.55 -9.15
N ALA A 88 -6.86 -4.98 -9.74
CA ALA A 88 -6.90 -4.71 -11.19
C ALA A 88 -5.80 -3.72 -11.59
N VAL A 89 -5.58 -2.65 -10.81
CA VAL A 89 -4.49 -1.69 -11.03
C VAL A 89 -3.12 -2.36 -10.90
N ARG A 90 -2.91 -3.21 -9.87
CA ARG A 90 -1.67 -3.98 -9.71
C ARG A 90 -1.43 -4.93 -10.88
N SER A 91 -2.47 -5.60 -11.35
CA SER A 91 -2.40 -6.49 -12.52
C SER A 91 -2.01 -5.72 -13.79
N ALA A 92 -2.61 -4.55 -14.02
CA ALA A 92 -2.27 -3.69 -15.16
C ALA A 92 -0.80 -3.20 -15.08
N ALA A 93 -0.34 -2.76 -13.90
CA ALA A 93 1.05 -2.36 -13.69
C ALA A 93 2.02 -3.53 -13.93
N SER A 94 1.69 -4.73 -13.46
CA SER A 94 2.47 -5.95 -13.70
C SER A 94 2.54 -6.32 -15.18
N ALA A 95 1.45 -6.16 -15.94
CA ALA A 95 1.45 -6.40 -17.39
C ALA A 95 2.34 -5.40 -18.14
N ILE A 96 2.39 -4.14 -17.69
CA ILE A 96 3.31 -3.12 -18.24
C ILE A 96 4.76 -3.50 -17.93
N ASP A 97 5.07 -3.89 -16.70
CA ASP A 97 6.41 -4.33 -16.29
C ASP A 97 6.88 -5.53 -17.11
N GLN A 98 6.04 -6.55 -17.28
CA GLN A 98 6.33 -7.71 -18.13
C GLN A 98 6.59 -7.31 -19.59
N LYS A 99 5.81 -6.35 -20.14
CA LYS A 99 6.02 -5.83 -21.49
C LYS A 99 7.38 -5.14 -21.62
N VAL A 100 7.78 -4.35 -20.62
CA VAL A 100 9.08 -3.66 -20.58
C VAL A 100 10.23 -4.66 -20.45
N LEU A 101 10.05 -5.69 -19.61
CA LEU A 101 11.06 -6.74 -19.42
C LEU A 101 11.23 -7.65 -20.65
N SER A 102 10.14 -7.96 -21.34
CA SER A 102 10.20 -8.79 -22.56
C SER A 102 10.84 -8.09 -23.75
N GLY A 103 10.94 -6.74 -23.71
CA GLY A 103 11.60 -5.96 -24.75
C GLY A 103 10.86 -5.97 -26.08
N ALA A 104 11.59 -5.75 -27.18
CA ALA A 104 11.03 -5.76 -28.52
C ALA A 104 10.60 -7.16 -28.95
N ARG A 105 9.54 -7.24 -29.75
CA ARG A 105 9.09 -8.51 -30.31
C ARG A 105 10.11 -9.07 -31.29
N VAL A 106 10.23 -10.39 -31.37
CA VAL A 106 11.14 -11.07 -32.28
C VAL A 106 11.03 -10.56 -33.71
N GLN A 107 9.80 -10.33 -34.21
CA GLN A 107 9.55 -9.80 -35.57
C GLN A 107 10.09 -8.38 -35.76
N GLN A 108 10.12 -7.56 -34.71
CA GLN A 108 10.69 -6.21 -34.76
C GLN A 108 12.22 -6.26 -34.84
N ILE A 109 12.84 -7.17 -34.07
CA ILE A 109 14.29 -7.42 -34.11
C ILE A 109 14.71 -7.95 -35.48
N GLU A 110 13.97 -8.92 -36.03
CA GLU A 110 14.21 -9.46 -37.37
C GLU A 110 14.07 -8.41 -38.46
N ALA A 111 13.03 -7.57 -38.38
CA ALA A 111 12.87 -6.47 -39.35
C ALA A 111 14.05 -5.48 -39.30
N ALA A 112 14.48 -5.09 -38.11
CA ALA A 112 15.65 -4.22 -37.94
C ALA A 112 16.95 -4.88 -38.42
N LEU A 113 17.12 -6.19 -38.19
CA LEU A 113 18.24 -6.96 -38.70
C LEU A 113 18.28 -6.98 -40.22
N ASN A 114 17.14 -7.24 -40.86
CA ASN A 114 17.03 -7.25 -42.32
C ASN A 114 17.34 -5.88 -42.93
N MET A 115 16.87 -4.79 -42.31
CA MET A 115 17.22 -3.43 -42.74
C MET A 115 18.72 -3.15 -42.61
N TRP A 116 19.35 -3.60 -41.54
CA TRP A 116 20.80 -3.47 -41.38
C TRP A 116 21.56 -4.29 -42.41
N GLN A 117 21.17 -5.54 -42.67
CA GLN A 117 21.79 -6.39 -43.72
C GLN A 117 21.66 -5.77 -45.09
N GLN A 118 20.51 -5.19 -45.44
CA GLN A 118 20.29 -4.49 -46.69
C GLN A 118 21.22 -3.26 -46.81
N ALA A 119 21.33 -2.47 -45.74
CA ALA A 119 22.24 -1.31 -45.74
C ALA A 119 23.70 -1.72 -45.80
N GLN A 120 24.10 -2.85 -45.19
CA GLN A 120 25.42 -3.41 -45.31
C GLN A 120 25.74 -3.83 -46.75
N ALA A 121 24.84 -4.50 -47.44
CA ALA A 121 25.01 -4.88 -48.83
C ALA A 121 25.21 -3.65 -49.74
N GLY A 122 24.40 -2.58 -49.47
CA GLY A 122 24.57 -1.28 -50.18
C GLY A 122 25.93 -0.64 -49.92
N ARG A 123 26.41 -0.66 -48.67
CA ARG A 123 27.76 -0.16 -48.32
C ARG A 123 28.86 -0.95 -49.00
N GLU A 124 28.74 -2.28 -49.04
CA GLU A 124 29.75 -3.13 -49.71
C GLU A 124 29.82 -2.89 -51.21
N LEU A 125 28.65 -2.70 -51.87
CA LEU A 125 28.59 -2.33 -53.29
C LEU A 125 29.26 -0.98 -53.53
N ALA A 126 28.91 0.04 -52.70
CA ALA A 126 29.53 1.35 -52.80
C ALA A 126 31.04 1.30 -52.53
N LYS A 127 31.47 0.50 -51.57
CA LYS A 127 32.91 0.28 -51.29
C LYS A 127 33.64 -0.30 -52.50
N LYS A 128 33.13 -1.38 -53.10
CA LYS A 128 33.73 -1.99 -54.28
C LYS A 128 33.83 -1.00 -55.46
N THR A 129 32.81 -0.17 -55.63
CA THR A 129 32.78 0.89 -56.64
C THR A 129 33.83 1.96 -56.35
N PHE A 130 33.90 2.43 -55.10
CA PHE A 130 34.88 3.40 -54.66
C PHE A 130 36.31 2.87 -54.84
N ASP A 131 36.62 1.64 -54.39
CA ASP A 131 37.95 1.03 -54.51
C ASP A 131 38.37 0.93 -55.97
N ARG A 132 37.45 0.58 -56.89
CA ARG A 132 37.70 0.52 -58.33
C ARG A 132 37.97 1.92 -58.94
N VAL A 133 37.12 2.91 -58.63
CA VAL A 133 37.31 4.27 -59.11
C VAL A 133 38.57 4.91 -58.56
N LYS A 134 38.92 4.62 -57.32
CA LYS A 134 40.17 5.05 -56.70
C LYS A 134 41.39 4.53 -57.45
N ALA A 135 41.44 3.22 -57.76
CA ALA A 135 42.55 2.62 -58.51
C ALA A 135 42.69 3.22 -59.93
N LEU A 136 41.56 3.53 -60.62
CA LEU A 136 41.57 4.18 -61.91
C LEU A 136 42.00 5.66 -61.83
N TYR A 137 41.64 6.35 -60.75
CA TYR A 137 42.06 7.73 -60.50
C TYR A 137 43.58 7.82 -60.25
N GLU A 138 44.14 6.88 -59.46
CA GLU A 138 45.58 6.81 -59.22
C GLU A 138 46.38 6.54 -60.50
N GLN A 139 45.77 5.86 -61.48
CA GLN A 139 46.37 5.62 -62.82
C GLN A 139 46.11 6.80 -63.81
N GLY A 140 45.43 7.84 -63.41
CA GLY A 140 45.10 8.99 -64.25
C GLY A 140 44.00 8.75 -65.32
N VAL A 141 43.21 7.65 -65.19
CA VAL A 141 42.24 7.22 -66.18
C VAL A 141 40.87 7.97 -65.97
N VAL A 142 40.53 8.38 -64.74
CA VAL A 142 39.27 9.05 -64.44
C VAL A 142 39.52 10.42 -63.81
N PRO A 143 38.62 11.41 -64.06
CA PRO A 143 38.75 12.75 -63.46
C PRO A 143 38.43 12.74 -61.95
N ALA A 144 38.98 13.73 -61.22
CA ALA A 144 38.78 13.90 -59.78
C ALA A 144 37.28 13.95 -59.37
N GLN A 145 36.43 14.55 -60.20
CA GLN A 145 34.98 14.57 -59.95
C GLN A 145 34.40 13.16 -59.77
N LYS A 146 34.80 12.17 -60.56
CA LYS A 146 34.34 10.77 -60.45
C LYS A 146 34.82 10.10 -59.19
N PHE A 147 36.02 10.43 -58.77
CA PHE A 147 36.54 9.95 -57.48
C PHE A 147 35.76 10.53 -56.31
N ASP A 148 35.51 11.85 -56.30
CA ASP A 148 34.77 12.53 -55.25
C ASP A 148 33.30 12.04 -55.17
N GLU A 149 32.64 11.78 -56.31
CA GLU A 149 31.28 11.22 -56.39
C GLU A 149 31.27 9.80 -55.75
N ALA A 150 32.23 8.93 -56.10
CA ALA A 150 32.30 7.59 -55.56
C ALA A 150 32.63 7.56 -54.05
N GLN A 151 33.48 8.48 -53.59
CA GLN A 151 33.80 8.65 -52.18
C GLN A 151 32.58 9.13 -51.39
N ALA A 152 31.88 10.15 -51.88
CA ALA A 152 30.68 10.67 -51.26
C ALA A 152 29.59 9.58 -51.16
N GLN A 153 29.41 8.79 -52.22
CA GLN A 153 28.45 7.67 -52.22
C GLN A 153 28.82 6.60 -51.20
N TYR A 154 30.10 6.21 -51.08
CA TYR A 154 30.57 5.27 -50.07
C TYR A 154 30.36 5.80 -48.66
N ASN A 155 30.68 7.07 -48.41
CA ASN A 155 30.45 7.72 -47.12
C ASN A 155 28.96 7.75 -46.76
N ALA A 156 28.08 8.08 -47.68
CA ALA A 156 26.65 8.07 -47.48
C ALA A 156 26.10 6.67 -47.16
N MET A 157 26.53 5.63 -47.86
CA MET A 157 26.11 4.25 -47.58
C MET A 157 26.68 3.74 -46.26
N THR A 158 27.87 4.19 -45.87
CA THR A 158 28.47 3.86 -44.58
C THR A 158 27.67 4.46 -43.44
N ALA A 159 27.23 5.73 -43.56
CA ALA A 159 26.38 6.39 -42.59
C ALA A 159 25.00 5.69 -42.48
N THR A 160 24.42 5.29 -43.63
CA THR A 160 23.15 4.55 -43.66
C THR A 160 23.27 3.19 -42.96
N ALA A 161 24.36 2.43 -43.22
CA ALA A 161 24.58 1.16 -42.56
C ALA A 161 24.82 1.29 -41.05
N SER A 162 25.49 2.38 -40.63
CA SER A 162 25.68 2.69 -39.20
C SER A 162 24.37 3.05 -38.51
N ALA A 163 23.50 3.86 -39.15
CA ALA A 163 22.20 4.19 -38.63
C ALA A 163 21.30 2.96 -38.50
N ALA A 164 21.27 2.10 -39.53
CA ALA A 164 20.48 0.86 -39.47
C ALA A 164 21.00 -0.10 -38.38
N LYS A 165 22.34 -0.15 -38.18
CA LYS A 165 22.93 -0.91 -37.07
C LYS A 165 22.47 -0.39 -35.72
N ALA A 166 22.50 0.91 -35.50
CA ALA A 166 22.06 1.51 -34.24
C ALA A 166 20.60 1.19 -33.94
N GLN A 167 19.74 1.16 -34.99
CA GLN A 167 18.33 0.74 -34.81
C GLN A 167 18.19 -0.73 -34.44
N TYR A 168 19.01 -1.61 -35.05
CA TYR A 168 19.03 -3.03 -34.66
C TYR A 168 19.51 -3.19 -33.22
N ASP A 169 20.62 -2.57 -32.84
CA ASP A 169 21.16 -2.62 -31.48
C ASP A 169 20.13 -2.13 -30.47
N LEU A 170 19.43 -1.03 -30.74
CA LEU A 170 18.35 -0.50 -29.89
C LEU A 170 17.19 -1.50 -29.72
N ALA A 171 16.82 -2.21 -30.79
CA ALA A 171 15.77 -3.22 -30.74
C ALA A 171 16.19 -4.45 -29.91
N VAL A 172 17.47 -4.85 -29.99
CA VAL A 172 18.04 -5.98 -29.23
C VAL A 172 18.21 -5.63 -27.75
N ASP A 173 18.73 -4.43 -27.44
CA ASP A 173 18.96 -3.99 -26.06
C ASP A 173 17.64 -3.79 -25.30
N GLY A 174 16.55 -3.44 -26.03
CA GLY A 174 15.22 -3.25 -25.48
C GLY A 174 15.14 -2.03 -24.55
N ALA A 175 14.29 -2.12 -23.53
CA ALA A 175 14.07 -1.02 -22.59
C ALA A 175 15.31 -0.72 -21.75
N SER A 176 15.52 0.55 -21.46
CA SER A 176 16.61 1.05 -20.62
C SER A 176 16.50 0.54 -19.18
N LYS A 177 17.59 0.65 -18.41
CA LYS A 177 17.57 0.32 -16.97
C LYS A 177 16.59 1.20 -16.19
N GLU A 178 16.49 2.46 -16.60
CA GLU A 178 15.61 3.46 -16.00
C GLU A 178 14.14 3.13 -16.27
N GLU A 179 13.80 2.72 -17.51
CA GLU A 179 12.45 2.30 -17.87
C GLU A 179 12.03 1.04 -17.11
N LYS A 180 12.91 0.05 -16.99
CA LYS A 180 12.69 -1.16 -16.18
C LYS A 180 12.49 -0.81 -14.71
N ALA A 181 13.32 0.09 -14.15
CA ALA A 181 13.19 0.53 -12.78
C ALA A 181 11.89 1.30 -12.53
N ALA A 182 11.45 2.13 -13.48
CA ALA A 182 10.20 2.87 -13.40
C ALA A 182 8.99 1.93 -13.43
N ALA A 183 8.96 0.95 -14.35
CA ALA A 183 7.90 -0.05 -14.43
C ALA A 183 7.81 -0.89 -13.13
N ALA A 184 8.93 -1.35 -12.61
CA ALA A 184 8.98 -2.06 -11.33
C ALA A 184 8.54 -1.19 -10.15
N ALA A 185 8.84 0.11 -10.15
CA ALA A 185 8.35 1.05 -9.14
C ALA A 185 6.84 1.22 -9.19
N GLN A 186 6.26 1.25 -10.38
CA GLN A 186 4.80 1.33 -10.57
C GLN A 186 4.09 0.08 -10.02
N VAL A 187 4.65 -1.11 -10.20
CA VAL A 187 4.14 -2.34 -9.58
C VAL A 187 4.19 -2.26 -8.06
N ARG A 188 5.29 -1.78 -7.48
CA ARG A 188 5.41 -1.60 -6.02
C ARG A 188 4.40 -0.59 -5.49
N GLN A 189 4.17 0.51 -6.20
CA GLN A 189 3.16 1.51 -5.83
C GLN A 189 1.76 0.88 -5.82
N ALA A 190 1.39 0.16 -6.86
CA ALA A 190 0.10 -0.53 -6.95
C ALA A 190 -0.06 -1.61 -5.86
N ALA A 191 1.01 -2.36 -5.55
CA ALA A 191 1.02 -3.32 -4.46
C ALA A 191 0.81 -2.65 -3.09
N GLY A 192 1.36 -1.46 -2.88
CA GLY A 192 1.14 -0.66 -1.68
C GLY A 192 -0.33 -0.29 -1.47
N VAL A 193 -1.03 0.07 -2.54
CA VAL A 193 -2.49 0.36 -2.47
C VAL A 193 -3.29 -0.89 -2.11
N VAL A 194 -2.94 -2.06 -2.66
CA VAL A 194 -3.58 -3.34 -2.28
C VAL A 194 -3.36 -3.61 -0.79
N SER A 195 -2.12 -3.51 -0.31
CA SER A 195 -1.80 -3.73 1.11
C SER A 195 -2.51 -2.76 2.05
N GLU A 196 -2.72 -1.51 1.63
CA GLU A 196 -3.50 -0.53 2.39
C GLU A 196 -4.96 -0.99 2.56
N VAL A 197 -5.61 -1.42 1.46
CA VAL A 197 -7.00 -1.90 1.51
C VAL A 197 -7.13 -3.20 2.31
N GLU A 198 -6.16 -4.13 2.17
CA GLU A 198 -6.11 -5.36 2.96
C GLU A 198 -5.98 -5.06 4.46
N SER A 199 -5.21 -4.03 4.84
CA SER A 199 -5.12 -3.58 6.23
C SER A 199 -6.46 -3.06 6.75
N TYR A 200 -7.21 -2.30 5.95
CA TYR A 200 -8.56 -1.89 6.34
C TYR A 200 -9.53 -3.08 6.46
N LEU A 201 -9.44 -4.06 5.57
CA LEU A 201 -10.25 -5.28 5.66
C LEU A 201 -9.91 -6.10 6.92
N SER A 202 -8.65 -6.14 7.34
CA SER A 202 -8.27 -6.80 8.60
C SER A 202 -8.88 -6.12 9.82
N ASP A 203 -9.06 -4.79 9.79
CA ASP A 203 -9.73 -4.03 10.85
C ASP A 203 -11.27 -4.24 10.88
N ALA A 204 -11.85 -4.96 9.90
CA ALA A 204 -13.26 -5.37 9.90
C ALA A 204 -13.56 -6.59 10.78
N MET A 205 -12.53 -7.31 11.21
CA MET A 205 -12.61 -8.42 12.15
C MET A 205 -12.18 -7.92 13.53
N VAL A 206 -13.12 -7.86 14.48
CA VAL A 206 -12.89 -7.31 15.83
C VAL A 206 -12.96 -8.39 16.87
#